data_1eb685ae8405d1e5ea0be38737d6e604
#
_entry.id   1eb685ae8405d1e5ea0be38737d6e604
#
_cell.length_a   1.000
_cell.length_b   1.000
_cell.length_c   1.000
_cell.angle_alpha   90.00
_cell.angle_beta   90.00
_cell.angle_gamma   90.00
#
_symmetry.space_group_name_H-M   'P 1'
#
loop_
_entity.id
_entity.type
_entity.pdbx_description
1 polymer ?
#
loop_
_entity_poly.entity_id
_entity_poly.type
_entity_poly.pdbx_seq_one_letter_code
_entity_poly.pdbx_strand_id
1 'polypeptide(L)'
;MVNTDYFFSSLRHSGVELFTGVPGSLLKDICAYITDNTSPDNHIISANEGSAISIGIGHHLATNKVPLVYLQNSGLGNVINPLLSLADPDVYSVPMLLLVGWRGEPNIKDEPQHLKQGKVTTDLLDAIKIPYEVLSPEMSSEDAGEVAKKMVERAFTLN
;
A
#
# COMPACT_ATOMS: atom_id res chain seq x y z
N MET A 1 -10.19 -16.17 3.28
CA MET A 1 -8.91 -15.45 3.55
C MET A 1 -8.12 -15.42 2.25
N VAL A 2 -7.64 -14.26 1.85
CA VAL A 2 -6.86 -14.08 0.60
C VAL A 2 -5.56 -14.88 0.69
N ASN A 3 -5.25 -15.66 -0.35
CA ASN A 3 -4.01 -16.40 -0.45
C ASN A 3 -2.85 -15.44 -0.79
N THR A 4 -1.85 -15.43 0.07
CA THR A 4 -0.71 -14.50 -0.01
C THR A 4 0.11 -14.68 -1.29
N ASP A 5 0.37 -15.93 -1.70
CA ASP A 5 1.09 -16.26 -2.93
C ASP A 5 0.35 -15.73 -4.16
N TYR A 6 -0.95 -15.99 -4.26
CA TYR A 6 -1.76 -15.53 -5.39
C TYR A 6 -1.79 -14.00 -5.48
N PHE A 7 -1.99 -13.30 -4.35
CA PHE A 7 -2.01 -11.85 -4.29
C PHE A 7 -0.65 -11.23 -4.69
N PHE A 8 0.44 -11.76 -4.13
CA PHE A 8 1.79 -11.34 -4.49
C PHE A 8 2.09 -11.58 -5.98
N SER A 9 1.74 -12.77 -6.50
CA SER A 9 1.92 -13.09 -7.90
C SER A 9 1.14 -12.17 -8.82
N SER A 10 -0.10 -11.78 -8.45
CA SER A 10 -0.92 -10.80 -9.18
C SER A 10 -0.24 -9.42 -9.24
N LEU A 11 0.34 -8.96 -8.13
CA LEU A 11 1.12 -7.71 -8.09
C LEU A 11 2.34 -7.77 -9.02
N ARG A 12 3.09 -8.88 -8.95
CA ARG A 12 4.29 -9.09 -9.81
C ARG A 12 3.92 -9.11 -11.29
N HIS A 13 2.86 -9.82 -11.68
CA HIS A 13 2.38 -9.85 -13.06
C HIS A 13 1.87 -8.49 -13.55
N SER A 14 1.39 -7.64 -12.64
CA SER A 14 1.00 -6.25 -12.95
C SER A 14 2.20 -5.28 -13.03
N GLY A 15 3.44 -5.77 -12.88
CA GLY A 15 4.66 -4.98 -13.03
C GLY A 15 5.18 -4.31 -11.76
N VAL A 16 4.64 -4.66 -10.59
CA VAL A 16 5.21 -4.22 -9.30
C VAL A 16 6.52 -4.97 -9.04
N GLU A 17 7.62 -4.25 -8.95
CA GLU A 17 8.95 -4.82 -8.72
C GLU A 17 9.53 -4.46 -7.36
N LEU A 18 9.31 -3.23 -6.89
CA LEU A 18 9.75 -2.77 -5.58
C LEU A 18 8.63 -2.86 -4.55
N PHE A 19 8.99 -3.43 -3.40
CA PHE A 19 8.19 -3.45 -2.18
C PHE A 19 8.93 -2.70 -1.08
N THR A 20 8.31 -1.71 -0.47
CA THR A 20 8.91 -0.97 0.65
C THR A 20 7.85 -0.60 1.66
N GLY A 21 8.21 -0.34 2.89
CA GLY A 21 7.23 0.07 3.87
C GLY A 21 7.65 -0.16 5.31
N VAL A 22 6.70 0.06 6.21
CA VAL A 22 6.81 -0.24 7.64
C VAL A 22 5.86 -1.39 7.96
N PRO A 23 6.36 -2.55 8.42
CA PRO A 23 5.52 -3.72 8.69
C PRO A 23 4.48 -3.45 9.78
N GLY A 24 3.28 -3.98 9.59
CA GLY A 24 2.19 -3.95 10.57
C GLY A 24 1.62 -5.33 10.83
N SER A 25 0.97 -5.51 11.97
CA SER A 25 0.48 -6.84 12.41
C SER A 25 -0.54 -7.48 11.47
N LEU A 26 -1.41 -6.68 10.81
CA LEU A 26 -2.37 -7.20 9.82
C LEU A 26 -1.71 -7.61 8.51
N LEU A 27 -0.54 -7.05 8.21
CA LEU A 27 0.21 -7.33 7.00
C LEU A 27 1.35 -8.34 7.20
N LYS A 28 1.42 -9.01 8.37
CA LYS A 28 2.53 -9.89 8.73
C LYS A 28 2.79 -10.99 7.70
N ASP A 29 1.72 -11.64 7.22
CA ASP A 29 1.84 -12.78 6.33
C ASP A 29 2.31 -12.35 4.92
N ILE A 30 1.77 -11.24 4.38
CA ILE A 30 2.24 -10.71 3.09
C ILE A 30 3.65 -10.12 3.20
N CYS A 31 4.00 -9.44 4.29
CA CYS A 31 5.35 -8.92 4.50
C CYS A 31 6.39 -10.05 4.62
N ALA A 32 6.07 -11.13 5.32
CA ALA A 32 6.93 -12.31 5.39
C ALA A 32 7.10 -12.94 4.00
N TYR A 33 6.00 -13.13 3.27
CA TYR A 33 6.04 -13.69 1.92
C TYR A 33 6.89 -12.84 0.95
N ILE A 34 6.74 -11.51 1.00
CA ILE A 34 7.58 -10.58 0.22
C ILE A 34 9.06 -10.78 0.57
N THR A 35 9.38 -10.85 1.88
CA THR A 35 10.77 -11.06 2.34
C THR A 35 11.37 -12.35 1.77
N ASP A 36 10.62 -13.44 1.78
CA ASP A 36 11.08 -14.76 1.35
C ASP A 36 11.17 -14.92 -0.18
N ASN A 37 10.40 -14.09 -0.94
CA ASN A 37 10.23 -14.25 -2.39
C ASN A 37 10.73 -13.04 -3.21
N THR A 38 11.44 -12.11 -2.59
CA THR A 38 11.95 -10.91 -3.25
C THR A 38 13.44 -10.71 -2.89
N SER A 39 14.25 -10.24 -3.84
CA SER A 39 15.65 -9.90 -3.54
C SER A 39 15.75 -8.71 -2.58
N PRO A 40 16.84 -8.61 -1.79
CA PRO A 40 17.05 -7.47 -0.90
C PRO A 40 17.05 -6.10 -1.61
N ASP A 41 17.38 -6.05 -2.90
CA ASP A 41 17.35 -4.81 -3.69
C ASP A 41 15.91 -4.37 -4.03
N ASN A 42 14.97 -5.30 -4.03
CA ASN A 42 13.57 -5.07 -4.37
C ASN A 42 12.61 -5.13 -3.16
N HIS A 43 13.14 -5.36 -1.94
CA HIS A 43 12.36 -5.27 -0.71
C HIS A 43 13.13 -4.48 0.34
N ILE A 44 12.65 -3.27 0.65
CA ILE A 44 13.31 -2.34 1.58
C ILE A 44 12.36 -2.03 2.74
N ILE A 45 12.70 -2.52 3.94
CA ILE A 45 12.00 -2.14 5.16
C ILE A 45 12.49 -0.75 5.58
N SER A 46 11.57 0.20 5.68
CA SER A 46 11.87 1.60 5.94
C SER A 46 11.81 1.94 7.42
N ALA A 47 12.55 2.95 7.84
CA ALA A 47 12.55 3.45 9.21
C ALA A 47 11.23 4.14 9.60
N ASN A 48 10.53 4.73 8.62
CA ASN A 48 9.20 5.31 8.75
C ASN A 48 8.48 5.35 7.40
N GLU A 49 7.18 5.61 7.41
CA GLU A 49 6.32 5.55 6.24
C GLU A 49 6.63 6.65 5.21
N GLY A 50 7.00 7.85 5.66
CA GLY A 50 7.40 8.94 4.75
C GLY A 50 8.67 8.60 3.97
N SER A 51 9.64 7.92 4.60
CA SER A 51 10.83 7.40 3.91
C SER A 51 10.45 6.32 2.90
N ALA A 52 9.48 5.45 3.22
CA ALA A 52 8.99 4.43 2.29
C ALA A 52 8.38 5.07 1.03
N ILE A 53 7.56 6.12 1.17
CA ILE A 53 7.04 6.88 0.03
C ILE A 53 8.19 7.45 -0.81
N SER A 54 9.20 8.05 -0.16
CA SER A 54 10.34 8.65 -0.88
C SER A 54 11.17 7.61 -1.67
N ILE A 55 11.35 6.41 -1.11
CA ILE A 55 11.98 5.27 -1.80
C ILE A 55 11.13 4.86 -3.02
N GLY A 56 9.82 4.76 -2.85
CA GLY A 56 8.88 4.45 -3.94
C GLY A 56 8.95 5.49 -5.07
N ILE A 57 8.97 6.78 -4.73
CA ILE A 57 9.13 7.87 -5.70
C ILE A 57 10.44 7.71 -6.47
N GLY A 58 11.56 7.52 -5.77
CA GLY A 58 12.87 7.32 -6.39
C GLY A 58 12.90 6.12 -7.34
N HIS A 59 12.28 5.01 -6.94
CA HIS A 59 12.16 3.82 -7.80
C HIS A 59 11.39 4.13 -9.08
N HIS A 60 10.22 4.77 -8.96
CA HIS A 60 9.42 5.12 -10.14
C HIS A 60 10.18 6.03 -11.08
N LEU A 61 10.82 7.09 -10.57
CA LEU A 61 11.59 8.04 -11.39
C LEU A 61 12.76 7.37 -12.13
N ALA A 62 13.36 6.34 -11.52
CA ALA A 62 14.47 5.61 -12.12
C ALA A 62 14.04 4.53 -13.12
N THR A 63 12.86 3.91 -12.95
CA THR A 63 12.47 2.69 -13.65
C THR A 63 11.17 2.79 -14.44
N ASN A 64 10.37 3.82 -14.19
CA ASN A 64 8.99 3.98 -14.68
C ASN A 64 8.06 2.82 -14.25
N LYS A 65 8.36 2.13 -13.12
CA LYS A 65 7.55 1.06 -12.55
C LYS A 65 6.74 1.58 -11.36
N VAL A 66 5.58 0.96 -11.09
CA VAL A 66 4.77 1.24 -9.90
C VAL A 66 5.36 0.50 -8.70
N PRO A 67 5.80 1.20 -7.65
CA PRO A 67 6.18 0.56 -6.40
C PRO A 67 4.95 0.21 -5.57
N LEU A 68 5.06 -0.80 -4.71
CA LEU A 68 4.13 -1.03 -3.62
C LEU A 68 4.73 -0.54 -2.31
N VAL A 69 4.00 0.36 -1.63
CA VAL A 69 4.34 0.84 -0.29
C VAL A 69 3.34 0.29 0.71
N TYR A 70 3.81 -0.52 1.67
CA TYR A 70 2.96 -1.10 2.70
C TYR A 70 3.12 -0.38 4.05
N LEU A 71 2.01 -0.19 4.77
CA LEU A 71 1.98 0.49 6.06
C LEU A 71 0.76 0.11 6.88
N GLN A 72 0.81 0.32 8.19
CA GLN A 72 -0.39 0.32 9.01
C GLN A 72 -1.10 1.67 8.86
N ASN A 73 -2.43 1.71 8.97
CA ASN A 73 -3.19 2.96 8.86
C ASN A 73 -2.78 4.06 9.86
N SER A 74 -2.18 3.70 11.00
CA SER A 74 -1.60 4.68 11.94
C SER A 74 -0.44 5.47 11.32
N GLY A 75 0.22 4.92 10.30
CA GLY A 75 1.30 5.58 9.56
C GLY A 75 0.82 6.56 8.48
N LEU A 76 -0.49 6.64 8.19
CA LEU A 76 -1.02 7.55 7.16
C LEU A 76 -0.65 9.00 7.41
N GLY A 77 -0.59 9.44 8.68
CA GLY A 77 -0.14 10.79 9.02
C GLY A 77 1.27 11.13 8.52
N ASN A 78 2.17 10.13 8.48
CA ASN A 78 3.57 10.32 8.05
C ASN A 78 3.72 10.39 6.52
N VAL A 79 2.72 9.97 5.75
CA VAL A 79 2.80 9.93 4.29
C VAL A 79 2.08 11.09 3.60
N ILE A 80 1.25 11.85 4.32
CA ILE A 80 0.45 12.95 3.75
C ILE A 80 1.35 13.95 3.02
N ASN A 81 2.40 14.44 3.69
CA ASN A 81 3.29 15.43 3.07
C ASN A 81 3.98 14.92 1.81
N PRO A 82 4.69 13.78 1.80
CA PRO A 82 5.34 13.31 0.57
C PRO A 82 4.35 12.89 -0.53
N LEU A 83 3.14 12.44 -0.20
CA LEU A 83 2.11 12.17 -1.19
C LEU A 83 1.64 13.46 -1.86
N LEU A 84 1.27 14.49 -1.09
CA LEU A 84 0.74 15.74 -1.65
C LEU A 84 1.81 16.66 -2.23
N SER A 85 3.05 16.63 -1.69
CA SER A 85 4.12 17.56 -2.12
C SER A 85 5.03 16.99 -3.20
N LEU A 86 4.99 15.68 -3.45
CA LEU A 86 5.85 15.02 -4.43
C LEU A 86 5.06 14.12 -5.38
N ALA A 87 4.27 13.16 -4.86
CA ALA A 87 3.63 12.15 -5.70
C ALA A 87 2.36 12.64 -6.41
N ASP A 88 1.73 13.70 -5.92
CA ASP A 88 0.47 14.24 -6.44
C ASP A 88 0.55 14.53 -7.95
N PRO A 89 -0.53 14.27 -8.73
CA PRO A 89 -0.62 14.58 -10.14
C PRO A 89 -0.27 16.03 -10.51
N ASP A 90 -0.60 16.98 -9.63
CA ASP A 90 -0.29 18.40 -9.84
C ASP A 90 1.19 18.76 -9.54
N VAL A 91 2.03 17.78 -9.10
CA VAL A 91 3.45 18.01 -8.77
C VAL A 91 4.37 17.19 -9.67
N TYR A 92 4.69 15.94 -9.31
CA TYR A 92 5.54 15.06 -10.12
C TYR A 92 4.79 13.88 -10.73
N SER A 93 3.51 13.72 -10.41
CA SER A 93 2.66 12.68 -10.98
C SER A 93 3.27 11.27 -10.86
N VAL A 94 3.61 10.86 -9.63
CA VAL A 94 4.30 9.60 -9.38
C VAL A 94 3.30 8.51 -8.96
N PRO A 95 3.00 7.54 -9.83
CA PRO A 95 2.11 6.44 -9.49
C PRO A 95 2.73 5.52 -8.44
N MET A 96 1.94 5.11 -7.47
CA MET A 96 2.30 4.08 -6.50
C MET A 96 1.07 3.36 -5.96
N LEU A 97 1.26 2.15 -5.46
CA LEU A 97 0.23 1.38 -4.80
C LEU A 97 0.48 1.39 -3.28
N LEU A 98 -0.50 1.82 -2.50
CA LEU A 98 -0.46 1.74 -1.04
C LEU A 98 -1.20 0.47 -0.57
N LEU A 99 -0.53 -0.38 0.19
CA LEU A 99 -1.14 -1.52 0.89
C LEU A 99 -1.27 -1.17 2.38
N VAL A 100 -2.50 -0.85 2.79
CA VAL A 100 -2.76 -0.32 4.14
C VAL A 100 -3.41 -1.39 5.02
N GLY A 101 -2.73 -1.75 6.11
CA GLY A 101 -3.33 -2.59 7.15
C GLY A 101 -4.27 -1.75 8.01
N TRP A 102 -5.59 -1.97 7.86
CA TRP A 102 -6.63 -1.18 8.52
C TRP A 102 -6.93 -1.67 9.92
N ARG A 103 -6.15 -1.23 10.92
CA ARG A 103 -6.43 -1.48 12.34
C ARG A 103 -7.55 -0.57 12.82
N GLY A 104 -8.40 -1.12 13.70
CA GLY A 104 -9.55 -0.41 14.25
C GLY A 104 -10.66 -0.14 13.24
N GLU A 105 -10.76 -0.98 12.19
CA GLU A 105 -11.86 -0.93 11.22
C GLU A 105 -13.22 -0.89 11.94
N PRO A 106 -14.16 -0.01 11.54
CA PRO A 106 -15.48 0.07 12.17
C PRO A 106 -16.19 -1.28 12.21
N ASN A 107 -16.82 -1.59 13.35
CA ASN A 107 -17.54 -2.85 13.64
C ASN A 107 -16.64 -4.09 13.80
N ILE A 108 -15.33 -3.97 13.70
CA ILE A 108 -14.38 -5.03 14.02
C ILE A 108 -13.73 -4.75 15.37
N LYS A 109 -13.71 -5.76 16.26
CA LYS A 109 -13.08 -5.63 17.57
C LYS A 109 -11.57 -5.47 17.42
N ASP A 110 -11.01 -4.40 17.98
CA ASP A 110 -9.58 -4.14 18.01
C ASP A 110 -9.19 -3.44 19.32
N GLU A 111 -7.90 -3.20 19.52
CA GLU A 111 -7.36 -2.56 20.70
C GLU A 111 -7.73 -1.06 20.74
N PRO A 112 -7.95 -0.48 21.95
CA PRO A 112 -8.44 0.90 22.09
C PRO A 112 -7.64 1.95 21.34
N GLN A 113 -6.30 1.81 21.27
CA GLN A 113 -5.41 2.75 20.58
C GLN A 113 -5.62 2.77 19.05
N HIS A 114 -6.26 1.76 18.47
CA HIS A 114 -6.53 1.69 17.02
C HIS A 114 -7.90 2.23 16.64
N LEU A 115 -8.84 2.32 17.59
CA LEU A 115 -10.25 2.65 17.29
C LEU A 115 -10.43 4.01 16.62
N LYS A 116 -9.70 5.05 17.05
CA LYS A 116 -9.79 6.38 16.46
C LYS A 116 -9.16 6.40 15.07
N GLN A 117 -8.00 5.79 14.92
CA GLN A 117 -7.30 5.67 13.63
C GLN A 117 -8.15 4.93 12.60
N GLY A 118 -8.78 3.81 13.00
CA GLY A 118 -9.64 3.03 12.12
C GLY A 118 -10.82 3.84 11.58
N LYS A 119 -11.46 4.64 12.45
CA LYS A 119 -12.63 5.45 12.07
C LYS A 119 -12.31 6.56 11.07
N VAL A 120 -11.10 7.10 11.08
CA VAL A 120 -10.71 8.23 10.21
C VAL A 120 -9.90 7.81 8.99
N THR A 121 -9.61 6.52 8.84
CA THR A 121 -8.75 6.01 7.75
C THR A 121 -9.28 6.38 6.37
N THR A 122 -10.53 6.08 6.09
CA THR A 122 -11.16 6.38 4.80
C THR A 122 -11.36 7.88 4.60
N ASP A 123 -11.77 8.60 5.64
CA ASP A 123 -11.93 10.06 5.59
C ASP A 123 -10.60 10.77 5.24
N LEU A 124 -9.46 10.26 5.75
CA LEU A 124 -8.14 10.79 5.41
C LEU A 124 -7.80 10.54 3.94
N LEU A 125 -8.05 9.34 3.43
CA LEU A 125 -7.80 9.00 2.02
C LEU A 125 -8.68 9.85 1.10
N ASP A 126 -9.96 10.02 1.45
CA ASP A 126 -10.91 10.87 0.71
C ASP A 126 -10.48 12.33 0.73
N ALA A 127 -10.03 12.85 1.89
CA ALA A 127 -9.57 14.24 2.02
C ALA A 127 -8.35 14.55 1.12
N ILE A 128 -7.44 13.58 0.94
CA ILE A 128 -6.28 13.71 0.05
C ILE A 128 -6.53 13.12 -1.34
N LYS A 129 -7.78 12.76 -1.67
CA LYS A 129 -8.24 12.25 -2.98
C LYS A 129 -7.51 11.00 -3.46
N ILE A 130 -7.04 10.14 -2.56
CA ILE A 130 -6.46 8.86 -2.92
C ILE A 130 -7.58 7.83 -3.02
N PRO A 131 -7.84 7.27 -4.21
CA PRO A 131 -8.84 6.22 -4.37
C PRO A 131 -8.37 4.93 -3.70
N TYR A 132 -9.31 4.19 -3.12
CA TYR A 132 -9.02 2.93 -2.43
C TYR A 132 -10.07 1.87 -2.72
N GLU A 133 -9.69 0.62 -2.49
CA GLU A 133 -10.57 -0.55 -2.47
C GLU A 133 -10.32 -1.32 -1.17
N VAL A 134 -11.37 -1.81 -0.54
CA VAL A 134 -11.27 -2.58 0.72
C VAL A 134 -11.25 -4.08 0.38
N LEU A 135 -10.19 -4.76 0.79
CA LEU A 135 -10.10 -6.22 0.70
C LEU A 135 -10.78 -6.84 1.92
N SER A 136 -11.94 -7.46 1.73
CA SER A 136 -12.65 -8.12 2.82
C SER A 136 -12.12 -9.53 3.10
N PRO A 137 -12.27 -10.06 4.33
CA PRO A 137 -11.87 -11.43 4.67
C PRO A 137 -12.62 -12.51 3.88
N GLU A 138 -13.81 -12.18 3.36
CA GLU A 138 -14.66 -13.08 2.57
C GLU A 138 -14.29 -13.09 1.08
N MET A 139 -13.49 -12.13 0.63
CA MET A 139 -13.07 -12.02 -0.77
C MET A 139 -12.27 -13.26 -1.19
N SER A 140 -12.52 -13.74 -2.40
CA SER A 140 -11.71 -14.80 -2.99
C SER A 140 -10.29 -14.31 -3.30
N SER A 141 -9.35 -15.22 -3.46
CA SER A 141 -7.98 -14.84 -3.85
C SER A 141 -7.93 -14.27 -5.27
N GLU A 142 -8.78 -14.80 -6.15
CA GLU A 142 -8.95 -14.34 -7.52
C GLU A 142 -9.47 -12.90 -7.56
N ASP A 143 -10.53 -12.60 -6.80
CA ASP A 143 -11.08 -11.24 -6.72
C ASP A 143 -10.06 -10.25 -6.13
N ALA A 144 -9.34 -10.65 -5.08
CA ALA A 144 -8.29 -9.81 -4.51
C ALA A 144 -7.14 -9.55 -5.49
N GLY A 145 -6.76 -10.54 -6.29
CA GLY A 145 -5.78 -10.40 -7.36
C GLY A 145 -6.24 -9.45 -8.47
N GLU A 146 -7.50 -9.55 -8.88
CA GLU A 146 -8.09 -8.61 -9.87
C GLU A 146 -8.18 -7.18 -9.32
N VAL A 147 -8.49 -7.01 -8.03
CA VAL A 147 -8.43 -5.69 -7.37
C VAL A 147 -6.99 -5.14 -7.42
N ALA A 148 -5.99 -5.94 -7.06
CA ALA A 148 -4.59 -5.52 -7.12
C ALA A 148 -4.19 -5.05 -8.52
N LYS A 149 -4.51 -5.83 -9.56
CA LYS A 149 -4.25 -5.49 -10.96
C LYS A 149 -4.94 -4.18 -11.37
N LYS A 150 -6.25 -4.08 -11.12
CA LYS A 150 -7.04 -2.86 -11.40
C LYS A 150 -6.45 -1.62 -10.73
N MET A 151 -5.99 -1.75 -9.48
CA MET A 151 -5.41 -0.62 -8.74
C MET A 151 -4.04 -0.21 -9.29
N VAL A 152 -3.21 -1.15 -9.74
CA VAL A 152 -1.95 -0.82 -10.44
C VAL A 152 -2.23 -0.09 -11.75
N GLU A 153 -3.16 -0.58 -12.57
CA GLU A 153 -3.58 0.09 -13.82
C GLU A 153 -4.13 1.50 -13.54
N ARG A 154 -4.96 1.63 -12.50
CA ARG A 154 -5.52 2.92 -12.08
C ARG A 154 -4.44 3.89 -11.63
N ALA A 155 -3.40 3.44 -10.92
CA ALA A 155 -2.29 4.30 -10.51
C ALA A 155 -1.60 4.95 -11.72
N PHE A 156 -1.45 4.24 -12.83
CA PHE A 156 -0.92 4.83 -14.08
C PHE A 156 -1.88 5.80 -14.77
N THR A 157 -3.19 5.57 -14.68
CA THR A 157 -4.18 6.38 -15.42
C THR A 157 -4.59 7.66 -14.71
N LEU A 158 -4.34 7.77 -13.41
CA LEU A 158 -4.66 8.94 -12.60
C LEU A 158 -3.50 9.97 -12.54
N ASN A 159 -2.37 9.62 -13.14
CA ASN A 159 -1.16 10.45 -13.18
C ASN A 159 -0.91 11.02 -14.58
#